data_be466264684029e43495ad95a55978bf
#
_entry.id   be466264684029e43495ad95a55978bf
#
_cell.length_a   1.000
_cell.length_b   1.000
_cell.length_c   1.000
_cell.angle_alpha   90.00
_cell.angle_beta   90.00
_cell.angle_gamma   90.00
#
_symmetry.space_group_name_H-M   'P 1'
#
loop_
_entity.id
_entity.type
_entity.pdbx_description
1 polymer ?
#
loop_
_entity_poly.entity_id
_entity_poly.type
_entity_poly.pdbx_seq_one_letter_code
_entity_poly.pdbx_strand_id
1 'polypeptide(L)'
;MSRGLGDVYKRQDFLQRGVPAIADKYTRTRMALLGGADLVLELPAVWATASAEYFAAGGVQLLGKTGVVDTLCYGCETPEKELMQAIVEVLSKNASDYQMLVSSSMKQGNPFPAARSHALCSLLPSFSSDVVSSFLASPNNILALEYEKAIARWNSINSVHDHILSSMPVQRIGEGYHSTKTGVTYASATAIRNALLTPSENDGNHNHSMCISTGSYDFGLSQMLPDTSASLLAAFAQQNLLLDMDAFSFALYTRLWALHDEGCADFADCGKDLSHRIDQHLEHFLSFSQFADLLKSKNTTYTRICRALLHILLNIRQDDYAALWQPDGIPYLRVLGFRRDSSVLLSAIKKEASVPLITKVADASSILHGIAYKRFLHDVACADLYRTTSSMQIQTELPNEYRQPIVLV
;
A
#
# COMPACT_ATOMS: atom_id res chain seq x y z
N MET A 1 2.22 -28.66 -19.11
CA MET A 1 1.42 -27.98 -18.08
C MET A 1 1.26 -26.54 -18.55
N SER A 2 0.03 -26.11 -18.80
CA SER A 2 -0.27 -24.71 -19.08
C SER A 2 0.14 -23.90 -17.87
N ARG A 3 1.07 -22.93 -17.98
CA ARG A 3 1.28 -21.93 -16.95
C ARG A 3 -0.01 -21.14 -16.88
N GLY A 4 -0.65 -21.12 -15.72
CA GLY A 4 -1.74 -20.18 -15.48
C GLY A 4 -1.23 -18.76 -15.67
N LEU A 5 -2.01 -17.91 -16.30
CA LEU A 5 -1.73 -16.49 -16.38
C LEU A 5 -1.95 -15.89 -14.98
N GLY A 6 -1.04 -15.05 -14.53
CA GLY A 6 -1.08 -14.44 -13.21
C GLY A 6 -1.25 -12.93 -13.28
N ASP A 7 -2.20 -12.39 -12.51
CA ASP A 7 -2.35 -10.96 -12.33
C ASP A 7 -1.55 -10.49 -11.14
N VAL A 8 -0.96 -9.32 -11.25
CA VAL A 8 -0.30 -8.64 -10.13
C VAL A 8 -0.76 -7.20 -10.10
N TYR A 9 -1.38 -6.77 -8.98
CA TYR A 9 -1.63 -5.36 -8.79
C TYR A 9 -0.44 -4.67 -8.11
N LYS A 10 -0.20 -3.44 -8.46
CA LYS A 10 0.81 -2.58 -7.85
C LYS A 10 0.15 -1.37 -7.21
N ARG A 11 0.77 -0.90 -6.12
CA ARG A 11 0.39 0.35 -5.47
C ARG A 11 0.80 1.52 -6.36
N GLN A 12 0.14 2.63 -6.13
CA GLN A 12 0.57 3.95 -6.60
C GLN A 12 1.98 4.29 -6.07
N ASP A 13 2.49 5.46 -6.47
CA ASP A 13 3.79 5.97 -6.03
C ASP A 13 3.85 6.27 -4.52
N PHE A 14 2.73 6.17 -3.81
CA PHE A 14 2.64 6.25 -2.36
C PHE A 14 2.15 4.93 -1.75
N LEU A 15 2.60 4.64 -0.52
CA LEU A 15 2.46 3.33 0.11
C LEU A 15 1.57 3.38 1.35
N GLN A 16 1.05 2.21 1.73
CA GLN A 16 0.22 1.97 2.91
C GLN A 16 0.82 2.49 4.23
N ARG A 17 2.15 2.56 4.34
CA ARG A 17 2.82 3.07 5.55
C ARG A 17 2.87 4.59 5.63
N GLY A 18 2.24 5.30 4.72
CA GLY A 18 2.24 6.76 4.70
C GLY A 18 3.54 7.37 4.17
N VAL A 19 4.25 6.66 3.30
CA VAL A 19 5.52 7.08 2.73
C VAL A 19 5.50 6.93 1.20
N PRO A 20 6.31 7.69 0.45
CA PRO A 20 6.48 7.46 -0.98
C PRO A 20 7.13 6.09 -1.23
N ALA A 21 6.87 5.52 -2.38
CA ALA A 21 7.63 4.38 -2.87
C ALA A 21 9.06 4.84 -3.18
N ILE A 22 10.05 3.97 -2.96
CA ILE A 22 11.46 4.31 -3.20
C ILE A 22 11.78 4.44 -4.68
N ALA A 23 11.04 3.74 -5.54
CA ALA A 23 11.07 3.86 -7.00
C ALA A 23 9.64 4.04 -7.52
N ASP A 24 9.50 4.73 -8.66
CA ASP A 24 8.21 5.01 -9.28
C ASP A 24 7.43 3.72 -9.64
N LYS A 25 6.15 3.88 -9.90
CA LYS A 25 5.26 2.76 -10.21
C LYS A 25 5.63 2.03 -11.52
N TYR A 26 6.22 2.71 -12.50
CA TYR A 26 6.59 2.11 -13.79
C TYR A 26 7.84 1.25 -13.67
N THR A 27 8.86 1.72 -12.94
CA THR A 27 10.04 0.93 -12.58
C THR A 27 9.63 -0.33 -11.81
N ARG A 28 8.75 -0.20 -10.81
CA ARG A 28 8.23 -1.35 -10.05
C ARG A 28 7.34 -2.27 -10.88
N THR A 29 6.63 -1.76 -11.87
CA THR A 29 5.89 -2.56 -12.85
C THR A 29 6.84 -3.40 -13.70
N ARG A 30 7.92 -2.80 -14.21
CA ARG A 30 8.96 -3.52 -14.96
C ARG A 30 9.60 -4.62 -14.13
N MET A 31 9.93 -4.35 -12.86
CA MET A 31 10.44 -5.38 -11.92
C MET A 31 9.46 -6.55 -11.77
N ALA A 32 8.17 -6.28 -11.62
CA ALA A 32 7.15 -7.33 -11.47
C ALA A 32 7.01 -8.17 -12.74
N LEU A 33 6.97 -7.56 -13.92
CA LEU A 33 6.84 -8.26 -15.19
C LEU A 33 8.07 -9.11 -15.48
N LEU A 34 9.28 -8.59 -15.26
CA LEU A 34 10.53 -9.36 -15.39
C LEU A 34 10.64 -10.45 -14.32
N GLY A 35 10.00 -10.28 -13.18
CA GLY A 35 9.87 -11.29 -12.12
C GLY A 35 8.83 -12.37 -12.39
N GLY A 36 8.12 -12.31 -13.53
CA GLY A 36 7.20 -13.36 -13.98
C GLY A 36 5.71 -13.01 -13.87
N ALA A 37 5.36 -11.79 -13.46
CA ALA A 37 3.98 -11.32 -13.57
C ALA A 37 3.58 -11.13 -15.03
N ASP A 38 2.32 -11.42 -15.36
CA ASP A 38 1.80 -11.29 -16.72
C ASP A 38 1.18 -9.93 -16.98
N LEU A 39 0.51 -9.37 -15.98
CA LEU A 39 -0.18 -8.08 -16.04
C LEU A 39 -0.02 -7.33 -14.72
N VAL A 40 0.13 -6.02 -14.79
CA VAL A 40 0.15 -5.15 -13.62
C VAL A 40 -0.94 -4.10 -13.72
N LEU A 41 -1.83 -4.12 -12.74
CA LEU A 41 -2.88 -3.12 -12.55
C LEU A 41 -2.48 -2.09 -11.48
N GLU A 42 -2.96 -0.89 -11.61
CA GLU A 42 -2.77 0.16 -10.61
C GLU A 42 -3.85 0.07 -9.53
N LEU A 43 -3.45 0.03 -8.27
CA LEU A 43 -4.39 0.22 -7.15
C LEU A 43 -4.54 1.72 -6.91
N PRO A 44 -5.75 2.30 -6.98
CA PRO A 44 -5.97 3.74 -6.78
C PRO A 44 -5.35 4.25 -5.48
N ALA A 45 -4.85 5.49 -5.49
CA ALA A 45 -4.10 6.11 -4.38
C ALA A 45 -4.86 6.04 -3.05
N VAL A 46 -6.18 6.28 -3.08
CA VAL A 46 -7.05 6.20 -1.91
C VAL A 46 -6.92 4.85 -1.20
N TRP A 47 -6.88 3.75 -1.94
CA TRP A 47 -6.77 2.40 -1.37
C TRP A 47 -5.32 2.00 -1.12
N ALA A 48 -4.42 2.43 -1.98
CA ALA A 48 -2.99 2.08 -1.88
C ALA A 48 -2.32 2.65 -0.63
N THR A 49 -2.79 3.80 -0.13
CA THR A 49 -2.25 4.49 1.06
C THR A 49 -3.06 4.22 2.33
N ALA A 50 -4.18 3.49 2.23
CA ALA A 50 -5.11 3.26 3.32
C ALA A 50 -4.59 2.26 4.38
N SER A 51 -5.33 2.12 5.48
CA SER A 51 -5.08 1.07 6.48
C SER A 51 -5.21 -0.34 5.87
N ALA A 52 -4.75 -1.37 6.59
CA ALA A 52 -4.75 -2.75 6.10
C ALA A 52 -6.14 -3.21 5.61
N GLU A 53 -7.20 -2.83 6.32
CA GLU A 53 -8.58 -3.15 5.97
C GLU A 53 -8.98 -2.61 4.60
N TYR A 54 -8.84 -1.31 4.39
CA TYR A 54 -9.22 -0.65 3.13
C TYR A 54 -8.27 -1.02 1.99
N PHE A 55 -6.99 -1.19 2.28
CA PHE A 55 -6.01 -1.65 1.31
C PHE A 55 -6.34 -3.05 0.79
N ALA A 56 -6.63 -4.00 1.69
CA ALA A 56 -7.01 -5.37 1.31
C ALA A 56 -8.32 -5.38 0.53
N ALA A 57 -9.32 -4.65 0.99
CA ALA A 57 -10.62 -4.56 0.33
C ALA A 57 -10.52 -3.91 -1.07
N GLY A 58 -9.73 -2.85 -1.22
CA GLY A 58 -9.45 -2.25 -2.52
C GLY A 58 -8.75 -3.22 -3.48
N GLY A 59 -7.75 -3.98 -2.98
CA GLY A 59 -7.07 -5.01 -3.76
C GLY A 59 -7.98 -6.15 -4.22
N VAL A 60 -8.83 -6.66 -3.32
CA VAL A 60 -9.82 -7.70 -3.63
C VAL A 60 -10.81 -7.21 -4.69
N GLN A 61 -11.35 -6.00 -4.52
CA GLN A 61 -12.28 -5.45 -5.51
C GLN A 61 -11.63 -5.18 -6.86
N LEU A 62 -10.38 -4.68 -6.88
CA LEU A 62 -9.63 -4.45 -8.11
C LEU A 62 -9.51 -5.75 -8.91
N LEU A 63 -9.07 -6.83 -8.26
CA LEU A 63 -8.91 -8.13 -8.90
C LEU A 63 -10.24 -8.79 -9.25
N GLY A 64 -11.22 -8.77 -8.36
CA GLY A 64 -12.55 -9.32 -8.62
C GLY A 64 -13.25 -8.65 -9.80
N LYS A 65 -13.12 -7.33 -9.94
CA LYS A 65 -13.70 -6.57 -11.06
C LYS A 65 -13.05 -6.85 -12.43
N THR A 66 -11.91 -7.56 -12.46
CA THR A 66 -11.35 -8.06 -13.73
C THR A 66 -12.24 -9.12 -14.40
N GLY A 67 -13.05 -9.83 -13.61
CA GLY A 67 -13.90 -10.93 -14.08
C GLY A 67 -13.15 -12.21 -14.49
N VAL A 68 -11.82 -12.28 -14.29
CA VAL A 68 -10.98 -13.40 -14.71
C VAL A 68 -10.04 -13.94 -13.64
N VAL A 69 -10.01 -13.30 -12.47
CA VAL A 69 -9.17 -13.72 -11.35
C VAL A 69 -9.96 -14.63 -10.41
N ASP A 70 -9.52 -15.87 -10.25
CA ASP A 70 -10.18 -16.87 -9.39
C ASP A 70 -9.54 -16.96 -8.01
N THR A 71 -8.25 -16.63 -7.90
CA THR A 71 -7.48 -16.84 -6.68
C THR A 71 -6.61 -15.62 -6.35
N LEU A 72 -6.73 -15.14 -5.12
CA LEU A 72 -5.88 -14.10 -4.56
C LEU A 72 -4.78 -14.72 -3.72
N CYS A 73 -3.53 -14.53 -4.16
CA CYS A 73 -2.33 -14.96 -3.44
C CYS A 73 -1.75 -13.81 -2.62
N TYR A 74 -1.41 -14.07 -1.35
CA TYR A 74 -0.76 -13.09 -0.47
C TYR A 74 0.20 -13.76 0.51
N GLY A 75 1.23 -13.01 0.94
CA GLY A 75 2.23 -13.50 1.89
C GLY A 75 1.83 -13.25 3.35
N CYS A 76 1.98 -14.27 4.21
CA CYS A 76 1.78 -14.16 5.65
C CYS A 76 2.92 -14.88 6.39
N GLU A 77 3.09 -14.62 7.69
CA GLU A 77 4.07 -15.33 8.51
C GLU A 77 3.58 -16.74 8.82
N THR A 78 2.28 -16.89 9.10
CA THR A 78 1.67 -18.17 9.51
C THR A 78 0.44 -18.42 8.65
N PRO A 79 0.52 -19.30 7.61
CA PRO A 79 -0.56 -19.55 6.67
C PRO A 79 -1.63 -20.52 7.24
N GLU A 80 -2.09 -20.28 8.46
CA GLU A 80 -3.11 -21.09 9.12
C GLU A 80 -4.52 -20.69 8.66
N LYS A 81 -4.95 -21.25 7.55
CA LYS A 81 -6.22 -20.93 6.91
C LYS A 81 -7.43 -21.17 7.82
N GLU A 82 -7.42 -22.24 8.59
CA GLU A 82 -8.50 -22.60 9.53
C GLU A 82 -8.67 -21.54 10.62
N LEU A 83 -7.56 -21.06 11.21
CA LEU A 83 -7.60 -19.98 12.20
C LEU A 83 -8.11 -18.69 11.57
N MET A 84 -7.62 -18.33 10.38
CA MET A 84 -8.08 -17.11 9.69
C MET A 84 -9.58 -17.17 9.40
N GLN A 85 -10.08 -18.29 8.91
CA GLN A 85 -11.52 -18.48 8.65
C GLN A 85 -12.35 -18.41 9.94
N ALA A 86 -11.90 -19.03 11.03
CA ALA A 86 -12.58 -18.94 12.31
C ALA A 86 -12.63 -17.51 12.85
N ILE A 87 -11.54 -16.73 12.71
CA ILE A 87 -11.53 -15.30 13.07
C ILE A 87 -12.51 -14.50 12.20
N VAL A 88 -12.52 -14.73 10.88
CA VAL A 88 -13.46 -14.06 9.96
C VAL A 88 -14.90 -14.36 10.30
N GLU A 89 -15.19 -15.62 10.66
CA GLU A 89 -16.53 -16.04 11.08
C GLU A 89 -16.97 -15.30 12.35
N VAL A 90 -16.12 -15.24 13.37
CA VAL A 90 -16.40 -14.47 14.61
C VAL A 90 -16.67 -13.01 14.29
N LEU A 91 -15.83 -12.38 13.47
CA LEU A 91 -15.97 -10.96 13.13
C LEU A 91 -17.22 -10.67 12.28
N SER A 92 -17.72 -11.68 11.54
CA SER A 92 -18.91 -11.54 10.69
C SER A 92 -20.21 -11.90 11.42
N LYS A 93 -20.25 -13.03 12.13
CA LYS A 93 -21.46 -13.55 12.77
C LYS A 93 -21.64 -13.08 14.21
N ASN A 94 -20.56 -12.87 14.95
CA ASN A 94 -20.56 -12.50 16.37
C ASN A 94 -19.98 -11.08 16.56
N ALA A 95 -20.20 -10.18 15.60
CA ALA A 95 -19.63 -8.83 15.62
C ALA A 95 -20.04 -8.03 16.88
N SER A 96 -21.27 -8.22 17.38
CA SER A 96 -21.76 -7.56 18.61
C SER A 96 -20.99 -8.01 19.85
N ASP A 97 -20.80 -9.32 20.02
CA ASP A 97 -20.10 -9.89 21.18
C ASP A 97 -18.61 -9.53 21.14
N TYR A 98 -18.01 -9.60 19.97
CA TYR A 98 -16.64 -9.14 19.75
C TYR A 98 -16.46 -7.67 20.11
N GLN A 99 -17.33 -6.78 19.64
CA GLN A 99 -17.28 -5.35 19.93
C GLN A 99 -17.48 -5.05 21.40
N MET A 100 -18.39 -5.77 22.08
CA MET A 100 -18.63 -5.66 23.51
C MET A 100 -17.38 -6.03 24.31
N LEU A 101 -16.74 -7.16 23.99
CA LEU A 101 -15.52 -7.62 24.65
C LEU A 101 -14.35 -6.68 24.44
N VAL A 102 -14.14 -6.19 23.20
CA VAL A 102 -13.10 -5.20 22.89
C VAL A 102 -13.35 -3.91 23.67
N SER A 103 -14.57 -3.38 23.65
CA SER A 103 -14.93 -2.14 24.35
C SER A 103 -14.75 -2.27 25.86
N SER A 104 -15.14 -3.40 26.46
CA SER A 104 -14.93 -3.70 27.87
C SER A 104 -13.46 -3.73 28.23
N SER A 105 -12.63 -4.42 27.44
CA SER A 105 -11.18 -4.49 27.66
C SER A 105 -10.51 -3.14 27.53
N MET A 106 -10.91 -2.31 26.56
CA MET A 106 -10.38 -0.95 26.41
C MET A 106 -10.77 -0.04 27.57
N LYS A 107 -11.98 -0.16 28.12
CA LYS A 107 -12.39 0.58 29.34
C LYS A 107 -11.56 0.21 30.56
N GLN A 108 -10.99 -1.00 30.59
CA GLN A 108 -10.05 -1.44 31.63
C GLN A 108 -8.62 -0.91 31.41
N GLY A 109 -8.40 -0.09 30.38
CA GLY A 109 -7.10 0.54 30.08
C GLY A 109 -6.21 -0.28 29.12
N ASN A 110 -6.68 -1.40 28.59
CA ASN A 110 -5.92 -2.17 27.60
C ASN A 110 -5.88 -1.44 26.25
N PRO A 111 -4.74 -1.38 25.57
CA PRO A 111 -4.66 -0.85 24.21
C PRO A 111 -5.42 -1.77 23.24
N PHE A 112 -5.92 -1.19 22.13
CA PHE A 112 -6.73 -1.91 21.15
C PHE A 112 -6.15 -3.26 20.69
N PRO A 113 -4.83 -3.41 20.39
CA PRO A 113 -4.28 -4.72 19.99
C PRO A 113 -4.46 -5.80 21.06
N ALA A 114 -4.24 -5.47 22.33
CA ALA A 114 -4.45 -6.40 23.45
C ALA A 114 -5.94 -6.71 23.64
N ALA A 115 -6.80 -5.70 23.60
CA ALA A 115 -8.25 -5.87 23.71
C ALA A 115 -8.80 -6.77 22.60
N ARG A 116 -8.33 -6.59 21.35
CA ARG A 116 -8.65 -7.44 20.20
C ARG A 116 -8.23 -8.89 20.44
N SER A 117 -6.98 -9.10 20.89
CA SER A 117 -6.47 -10.44 21.19
C SER A 117 -7.31 -11.13 22.26
N HIS A 118 -7.58 -10.47 23.38
CA HIS A 118 -8.41 -11.03 24.46
C HIS A 118 -9.81 -11.40 23.99
N ALA A 119 -10.46 -10.54 23.20
CA ALA A 119 -11.80 -10.82 22.68
C ALA A 119 -11.81 -12.04 21.75
N LEU A 120 -10.85 -12.15 20.84
CA LEU A 120 -10.75 -13.29 19.93
C LEU A 120 -10.39 -14.58 20.64
N CYS A 121 -9.47 -14.56 21.61
CA CYS A 121 -9.18 -15.74 22.45
C CYS A 121 -10.43 -16.25 23.18
N SER A 122 -11.28 -15.34 23.67
CA SER A 122 -12.52 -15.72 24.37
C SER A 122 -13.56 -16.32 23.42
N LEU A 123 -13.60 -15.88 22.15
CA LEU A 123 -14.60 -16.31 21.17
C LEU A 123 -14.14 -17.50 20.31
N LEU A 124 -12.88 -17.91 20.43
CA LEU A 124 -12.26 -19.00 19.68
C LEU A 124 -11.72 -20.10 20.62
N PRO A 125 -12.58 -20.79 21.42
CA PRO A 125 -12.13 -21.76 22.40
C PRO A 125 -11.44 -23.00 21.79
N SER A 126 -11.61 -23.23 20.49
CA SER A 126 -10.96 -24.33 19.76
C SER A 126 -9.47 -24.08 19.48
N PHE A 127 -8.99 -22.86 19.66
CA PHE A 127 -7.59 -22.48 19.47
C PHE A 127 -6.99 -22.03 20.79
N SER A 128 -5.72 -22.37 21.04
CA SER A 128 -5.04 -21.89 22.25
C SER A 128 -4.83 -20.36 22.17
N SER A 129 -4.88 -19.70 23.33
CA SER A 129 -4.68 -18.24 23.42
C SER A 129 -3.32 -17.81 22.89
N ASP A 130 -2.29 -18.66 23.04
CA ASP A 130 -0.95 -18.37 22.54
C ASP A 130 -0.89 -18.36 21.00
N VAL A 131 -1.60 -19.30 20.34
CA VAL A 131 -1.70 -19.35 18.87
C VAL A 131 -2.41 -18.10 18.33
N VAL A 132 -3.56 -17.76 18.90
CA VAL A 132 -4.32 -16.56 18.49
C VAL A 132 -3.50 -15.28 18.71
N SER A 133 -2.89 -15.14 19.88
CA SER A 133 -2.10 -13.96 20.22
C SER A 133 -0.86 -13.83 19.36
N SER A 134 -0.13 -14.92 19.11
CA SER A 134 1.05 -14.95 18.23
C SER A 134 0.68 -14.61 16.80
N PHE A 135 -0.43 -15.15 16.28
CA PHE A 135 -0.95 -14.83 14.95
C PHE A 135 -1.23 -13.32 14.81
N LEU A 136 -1.91 -12.73 15.79
CA LEU A 136 -2.29 -11.30 15.78
C LEU A 136 -1.12 -10.34 16.06
N ALA A 137 0.00 -10.82 16.59
CA ALA A 137 1.21 -10.01 16.80
C ALA A 137 1.96 -9.72 15.48
N SER A 138 1.72 -10.49 14.43
CA SER A 138 2.46 -10.42 13.16
C SER A 138 1.76 -9.49 12.15
N PRO A 139 2.42 -8.43 11.66
CA PRO A 139 1.78 -7.44 10.77
C PRO A 139 1.26 -8.02 9.45
N ASN A 140 1.95 -9.00 8.85
CA ASN A 140 1.48 -9.60 7.60
C ASN A 140 0.35 -10.60 7.83
N ASN A 141 0.26 -11.24 9.01
CA ASN A 141 -0.90 -12.05 9.39
C ASN A 141 -2.15 -11.16 9.57
N ILE A 142 -1.99 -9.96 10.14
CA ILE A 142 -3.08 -8.97 10.22
C ILE A 142 -3.56 -8.59 8.81
N LEU A 143 -2.64 -8.32 7.89
CA LEU A 143 -3.01 -8.01 6.50
C LEU A 143 -3.66 -9.21 5.80
N ALA A 144 -3.16 -10.43 6.04
CA ALA A 144 -3.74 -11.67 5.53
C ALA A 144 -5.20 -11.83 5.99
N LEU A 145 -5.46 -11.57 7.27
CA LEU A 145 -6.81 -11.58 7.82
C LEU A 145 -7.73 -10.55 7.16
N GLU A 146 -7.23 -9.36 6.87
CA GLU A 146 -8.01 -8.34 6.15
C GLU A 146 -8.31 -8.77 4.71
N TYR A 147 -7.41 -9.50 4.03
CA TYR A 147 -7.69 -10.11 2.73
C TYR A 147 -8.79 -11.18 2.84
N GLU A 148 -8.74 -12.08 3.82
CA GLU A 148 -9.78 -13.09 4.03
C GLU A 148 -11.16 -12.47 4.30
N LYS A 149 -11.23 -11.43 5.14
CA LYS A 149 -12.44 -10.64 5.38
C LYS A 149 -12.98 -10.03 4.08
N ALA A 150 -12.11 -9.43 3.30
CA ALA A 150 -12.47 -8.78 2.05
C ALA A 150 -12.97 -9.79 1.01
N ILE A 151 -12.34 -10.96 0.88
CA ILE A 151 -12.76 -12.06 0.01
C ILE A 151 -14.13 -12.60 0.45
N ALA A 152 -14.32 -12.85 1.73
CA ALA A 152 -15.61 -13.31 2.26
C ALA A 152 -16.73 -12.31 1.94
N ARG A 153 -16.46 -11.00 2.11
CA ARG A 153 -17.42 -9.95 1.78
C ARG A 153 -17.66 -9.85 0.28
N TRP A 154 -16.62 -9.92 -0.56
CA TRP A 154 -16.76 -9.94 -2.01
C TRP A 154 -17.66 -11.09 -2.47
N ASN A 155 -17.39 -12.28 -2.00
CA ASN A 155 -18.14 -13.48 -2.33
C ASN A 155 -19.60 -13.39 -1.87
N SER A 156 -19.87 -12.79 -0.70
CA SER A 156 -21.25 -12.59 -0.22
C SER A 156 -22.05 -11.62 -1.08
N ILE A 157 -21.41 -10.57 -1.62
CA ILE A 157 -22.06 -9.58 -2.50
C ILE A 157 -22.27 -10.13 -3.92
N ASN A 158 -21.32 -10.95 -4.41
CA ASN A 158 -21.29 -11.44 -5.78
C ASN A 158 -21.76 -12.90 -5.93
N SER A 159 -22.38 -13.49 -4.91
CA SER A 159 -22.84 -14.89 -4.87
C SER A 159 -23.80 -15.27 -6.01
N VAL A 160 -24.44 -14.29 -6.65
CA VAL A 160 -25.39 -14.50 -7.75
C VAL A 160 -24.68 -14.56 -9.13
N HIS A 161 -23.41 -14.15 -9.22
CA HIS A 161 -22.71 -13.95 -10.50
C HIS A 161 -21.66 -15.03 -10.81
N ASP A 162 -21.66 -16.18 -10.15
CA ASP A 162 -20.75 -17.34 -10.33
C ASP A 162 -19.23 -17.00 -10.26
N HIS A 163 -18.84 -15.75 -9.95
CA HIS A 163 -17.45 -15.35 -9.84
C HIS A 163 -17.00 -15.22 -8.38
N ILE A 164 -16.55 -16.34 -7.85
CA ILE A 164 -16.08 -16.46 -6.46
C ILE A 164 -14.56 -16.41 -6.41
N LEU A 165 -14.02 -15.58 -5.52
CA LEU A 165 -12.60 -15.51 -5.24
C LEU A 165 -12.21 -16.50 -4.16
N SER A 166 -11.15 -17.26 -4.41
CA SER A 166 -10.49 -18.09 -3.39
C SER A 166 -9.23 -17.41 -2.87
N SER A 167 -8.76 -17.81 -1.69
CA SER A 167 -7.51 -17.33 -1.11
C SER A 167 -6.41 -18.37 -1.20
N MET A 168 -5.17 -17.92 -1.40
CA MET A 168 -3.96 -18.73 -1.35
C MET A 168 -2.90 -18.01 -0.49
N PRO A 169 -2.92 -18.23 0.84
CA PRO A 169 -1.88 -17.71 1.72
C PRO A 169 -0.56 -18.44 1.45
N VAL A 170 0.52 -17.70 1.29
CA VAL A 170 1.87 -18.22 1.09
C VAL A 170 2.75 -17.79 2.26
N GLN A 171 3.44 -18.77 2.86
CA GLN A 171 4.37 -18.48 3.94
C GLN A 171 5.53 -17.63 3.43
N ARG A 172 5.78 -16.53 4.09
CA ARG A 172 6.93 -15.68 3.81
C ARG A 172 8.21 -16.41 4.24
N ILE A 173 9.10 -16.57 3.29
CA ILE A 173 10.45 -17.08 3.54
C ILE A 173 11.34 -15.87 3.77
N GLY A 174 11.83 -15.70 4.97
CA GLY A 174 12.70 -14.58 5.34
C GLY A 174 12.66 -14.40 6.85
N GLU A 175 13.75 -13.89 7.38
CA GLU A 175 13.89 -13.73 8.82
C GLU A 175 12.82 -12.82 9.40
N GLY A 176 12.22 -13.29 10.48
CA GLY A 176 11.62 -12.42 11.46
C GLY A 176 12.68 -11.37 11.88
N TYR A 177 12.29 -10.24 12.35
CA TYR A 177 13.03 -9.02 12.68
C TYR A 177 14.35 -9.20 13.49
N HIS A 178 14.78 -10.42 13.82
CA HIS A 178 15.85 -10.73 14.77
C HIS A 178 16.79 -11.89 14.41
N SER A 179 16.93 -12.36 13.16
CA SER A 179 17.79 -13.51 12.88
C SER A 179 19.12 -13.11 12.21
N THR A 180 20.21 -13.64 12.76
CA THR A 180 21.61 -13.43 12.36
C THR A 180 22.21 -14.60 11.56
N LYS A 181 21.39 -15.42 10.87
CA LYS A 181 21.89 -16.61 10.15
C LYS A 181 21.92 -16.42 8.64
N THR A 182 23.09 -16.69 8.07
CA THR A 182 23.44 -16.72 6.65
C THR A 182 22.72 -17.85 5.91
N GLY A 183 21.64 -17.52 5.21
CA GLY A 183 20.98 -18.30 4.19
C GLY A 183 20.40 -17.33 3.15
N VAL A 184 20.02 -17.77 1.96
CA VAL A 184 19.41 -16.90 0.93
C VAL A 184 18.10 -16.31 1.52
N THR A 185 18.22 -15.16 2.14
CA THR A 185 17.12 -14.48 2.84
C THR A 185 16.74 -13.24 2.05
N TYR A 186 15.51 -13.23 1.55
CA TYR A 186 14.94 -12.02 0.96
C TYR A 186 14.82 -10.95 2.04
N ALA A 187 15.42 -9.81 1.82
CA ALA A 187 15.36 -8.68 2.76
C ALA A 187 13.95 -8.06 2.79
N SER A 188 13.58 -7.50 3.93
CA SER A 188 12.34 -6.75 4.05
C SER A 188 12.41 -5.45 3.21
N ALA A 189 11.27 -4.95 2.75
CA ALA A 189 11.21 -3.66 2.05
C ALA A 189 11.78 -2.49 2.88
N THR A 190 11.72 -2.57 4.21
CA THR A 190 12.34 -1.60 5.12
C THR A 190 13.86 -1.71 5.11
N ALA A 191 14.40 -2.93 5.12
CA ALA A 191 15.84 -3.14 5.04
C ALA A 191 16.43 -2.64 3.71
N ILE A 192 15.74 -2.92 2.59
CA ILE A 192 16.13 -2.43 1.26
C ILE A 192 16.09 -0.90 1.22
N ARG A 193 15.03 -0.29 1.75
CA ARG A 193 14.92 1.18 1.83
C ARG A 193 16.06 1.79 2.64
N ASN A 194 16.35 1.24 3.82
CA ASN A 194 17.44 1.73 4.66
C ASN A 194 18.78 1.60 3.97
N ALA A 195 19.08 0.45 3.33
CA ALA A 195 20.32 0.26 2.58
C ALA A 195 20.52 1.29 1.45
N LEU A 196 19.42 1.76 0.84
CA LEU A 196 19.47 2.72 -0.27
C LEU A 196 19.49 4.18 0.18
N LEU A 197 18.92 4.51 1.33
CA LEU A 197 18.77 5.89 1.81
C LEU A 197 19.78 6.27 2.89
N THR A 198 20.48 5.29 3.50
CA THR A 198 21.52 5.59 4.49
C THR A 198 22.85 5.81 3.76
N PRO A 199 23.52 6.97 3.91
CA PRO A 199 24.85 7.19 3.37
C PRO A 199 25.82 6.14 3.91
N SER A 200 26.70 5.61 3.07
CA SER A 200 27.82 4.79 3.56
C SER A 200 28.73 5.65 4.45
N GLU A 201 29.13 5.13 5.60
CA GLU A 201 29.96 5.85 6.61
C GLU A 201 31.34 6.34 6.07
N ASN A 202 31.67 6.05 4.82
CA ASN A 202 32.92 6.44 4.17
C ASN A 202 32.93 7.82 3.50
N ASP A 203 31.80 8.50 3.40
CA ASP A 203 31.75 9.85 2.82
C ASP A 203 31.77 10.92 3.94
N GLY A 204 32.98 11.32 4.35
CA GLY A 204 33.25 12.29 5.42
C GLY A 204 32.83 13.74 5.14
N ASN A 205 31.68 13.99 4.54
CA ASN A 205 31.18 15.33 4.29
C ASN A 205 29.72 15.51 4.78
N HIS A 206 29.58 16.12 5.95
CA HIS A 206 28.33 16.43 6.65
C HIS A 206 27.54 17.60 6.03
N ASN A 207 27.30 17.60 4.73
CA ASN A 207 26.31 18.51 4.18
C ASN A 207 25.07 17.76 3.77
N HIS A 208 23.92 18.05 4.39
CA HIS A 208 22.55 17.56 4.12
C HIS A 208 22.03 17.94 2.72
N SER A 209 22.87 17.88 1.71
CA SER A 209 22.45 17.91 0.32
C SER A 209 22.66 16.51 -0.21
N MET A 210 21.58 15.81 -0.55
CA MET A 210 21.56 14.46 -1.13
C MET A 210 22.29 14.48 -2.51
N CYS A 211 23.60 14.71 -2.51
CA CYS A 211 24.46 14.51 -3.67
C CYS A 211 25.06 13.10 -3.56
N ILE A 212 24.43 12.16 -4.24
CA ILE A 212 24.98 10.82 -4.44
C ILE A 212 26.23 10.96 -5.31
N SER A 213 27.40 10.76 -4.73
CA SER A 213 28.67 10.77 -5.48
C SER A 213 28.71 9.60 -6.48
N THR A 214 29.29 9.84 -7.66
CA THR A 214 29.38 8.92 -8.82
C THR A 214 30.35 7.75 -8.63
N GLY A 215 30.24 7.02 -7.52
CA GLY A 215 30.98 5.77 -7.27
C GLY A 215 30.13 4.55 -7.61
N SER A 216 30.74 3.44 -7.94
CA SER A 216 30.06 2.16 -8.17
C SER A 216 29.37 1.70 -6.89
N TYR A 217 28.05 1.88 -6.81
CA TYR A 217 27.25 1.50 -5.66
C TYR A 217 26.97 -0.01 -5.69
N ASP A 218 27.74 -0.78 -4.96
CA ASP A 218 27.33 -2.11 -4.55
C ASP A 218 26.50 -1.97 -3.25
N PHE A 219 25.21 -1.73 -3.39
CA PHE A 219 24.27 -1.69 -2.26
C PHE A 219 24.01 -3.07 -1.65
N GLY A 220 24.71 -4.12 -2.07
CA GLY A 220 24.40 -5.49 -1.71
C GLY A 220 22.99 -5.93 -2.17
N LEU A 221 22.40 -5.20 -3.11
CA LEU A 221 21.00 -5.44 -3.56
C LEU A 221 20.81 -6.81 -4.21
N SER A 222 21.83 -7.35 -4.86
CA SER A 222 21.84 -8.71 -5.44
C SER A 222 21.67 -9.81 -4.40
N GLN A 223 22.04 -9.54 -3.14
CA GLN A 223 21.82 -10.46 -2.02
C GLN A 223 20.41 -10.30 -1.39
N MET A 224 19.73 -9.20 -1.67
CA MET A 224 18.44 -8.82 -1.08
C MET A 224 17.25 -8.99 -2.03
N LEU A 225 17.50 -8.95 -3.33
CA LEU A 225 16.51 -8.90 -4.41
C LEU A 225 16.89 -9.83 -5.55
N PRO A 226 15.93 -10.30 -6.36
CA PRO A 226 16.22 -10.91 -7.64
C PRO A 226 17.06 -9.98 -8.52
N ASP A 227 18.04 -10.52 -9.27
CA ASP A 227 19.04 -9.76 -10.04
C ASP A 227 18.43 -8.68 -10.95
N THR A 228 17.34 -8.99 -11.63
CA THR A 228 16.64 -8.04 -12.50
C THR A 228 16.07 -6.85 -11.72
N SER A 229 15.53 -7.08 -10.52
CA SER A 229 15.02 -6.03 -9.65
C SER A 229 16.13 -5.23 -9.03
N ALA A 230 17.23 -5.88 -8.62
CA ALA A 230 18.43 -5.23 -8.08
C ALA A 230 19.04 -4.28 -9.10
N SER A 231 19.24 -4.74 -10.35
CA SER A 231 19.80 -3.93 -11.44
C SER A 231 18.94 -2.72 -11.77
N LEU A 232 17.61 -2.87 -11.86
CA LEU A 232 16.71 -1.76 -12.12
C LEU A 232 16.70 -0.73 -10.99
N LEU A 233 16.75 -1.20 -9.75
CA LEU A 233 16.75 -0.30 -8.59
C LEU A 233 18.09 0.43 -8.45
N ALA A 234 19.20 -0.24 -8.73
CA ALA A 234 20.53 0.38 -8.77
C ALA A 234 20.60 1.46 -9.87
N ALA A 235 20.11 1.18 -11.07
CA ALA A 235 20.04 2.16 -12.15
C ALA A 235 19.17 3.37 -11.80
N PHE A 236 18.06 3.15 -11.09
CA PHE A 236 17.18 4.21 -10.61
C PHE A 236 17.87 5.08 -9.54
N ALA A 237 18.63 4.44 -8.63
CA ALA A 237 19.43 5.13 -7.62
C ALA A 237 20.57 5.97 -8.26
N GLN A 238 21.27 5.43 -9.25
CA GLN A 238 22.33 6.14 -9.98
C GLN A 238 21.84 7.41 -10.69
N GLN A 239 20.55 7.46 -11.07
CA GLN A 239 19.93 8.64 -11.66
C GLN A 239 19.44 9.63 -10.59
N ASN A 240 19.73 9.42 -9.32
CA ASN A 240 19.27 10.24 -8.19
C ASN A 240 17.73 10.36 -8.12
N LEU A 241 17.00 9.29 -8.45
CA LEU A 241 15.54 9.27 -8.50
C LEU A 241 14.88 8.68 -7.24
N LEU A 242 15.68 8.22 -6.27
CA LEU A 242 15.15 7.71 -5.00
C LEU A 242 14.48 8.84 -4.21
N LEU A 243 13.27 8.60 -3.74
CA LEU A 243 12.55 9.54 -2.89
C LEU A 243 12.26 8.93 -1.51
N ASP A 244 12.45 9.76 -0.49
CA ASP A 244 11.92 9.52 0.84
C ASP A 244 10.76 10.47 1.17
N MET A 245 10.24 10.36 2.40
CA MET A 245 9.12 11.21 2.82
C MET A 245 9.53 12.68 2.96
N ASP A 246 10.78 12.96 3.28
CA ASP A 246 11.26 14.33 3.52
C ASP A 246 11.42 15.14 2.24
N ALA A 247 11.48 14.48 1.07
CA ALA A 247 11.39 15.14 -0.23
C ALA A 247 10.04 15.88 -0.43
N PHE A 248 9.02 15.54 0.33
CA PHE A 248 7.69 16.15 0.29
C PHE A 248 7.44 17.16 1.41
N SER A 249 8.45 17.48 2.21
CA SER A 249 8.30 18.33 3.41
C SER A 249 7.72 19.70 3.08
N PHE A 250 8.25 20.39 2.07
CA PHE A 250 7.76 21.71 1.69
C PHE A 250 6.32 21.69 1.16
N ALA A 251 5.98 20.68 0.35
CA ALA A 251 4.63 20.50 -0.16
C ALA A 251 3.62 20.22 1.00
N LEU A 252 4.02 19.39 1.96
CA LEU A 252 3.21 19.12 3.14
C LEU A 252 3.04 20.38 4.00
N TYR A 253 4.12 21.10 4.31
CA TYR A 253 4.06 22.33 5.09
C TYR A 253 3.11 23.35 4.46
N THR A 254 3.27 23.61 3.15
CA THR A 254 2.40 24.53 2.41
C THR A 254 0.93 24.12 2.49
N ARG A 255 0.66 22.82 2.40
CA ARG A 255 -0.69 22.28 2.51
C ARG A 255 -1.27 22.45 3.91
N LEU A 256 -0.49 22.15 4.95
CA LEU A 256 -0.90 22.33 6.35
C LEU A 256 -1.15 23.80 6.67
N TRP A 257 -0.27 24.71 6.19
CA TRP A 257 -0.44 26.14 6.36
C TRP A 257 -1.73 26.66 5.72
N ALA A 258 -2.04 26.18 4.50
CA ALA A 258 -3.28 26.56 3.81
C ALA A 258 -4.55 26.04 4.48
N LEU A 259 -4.45 24.99 5.31
CA LEU A 259 -5.57 24.37 6.03
C LEU A 259 -5.67 24.84 7.49
N HIS A 260 -4.80 25.75 7.93
CA HIS A 260 -4.71 26.15 9.34
C HIS A 260 -6.06 26.57 9.94
N ASP A 261 -6.81 27.39 9.23
CA ASP A 261 -8.11 27.88 9.71
C ASP A 261 -9.24 26.83 9.60
N GLU A 262 -9.15 25.92 8.64
CA GLU A 262 -10.18 24.90 8.39
C GLU A 262 -9.96 23.64 9.24
N GLY A 263 -8.72 23.39 9.64
CA GLY A 263 -8.28 22.18 10.31
C GLY A 263 -8.18 20.96 9.36
N CYS A 264 -7.66 19.86 9.92
CA CYS A 264 -7.37 18.63 9.16
C CYS A 264 -8.22 17.44 9.58
N ALA A 265 -9.24 17.62 10.43
CA ALA A 265 -9.98 16.51 11.03
C ALA A 265 -10.71 15.58 10.04
N ASP A 266 -11.13 16.12 8.90
CA ASP A 266 -11.88 15.38 7.88
C ASP A 266 -11.01 14.57 6.92
N PHE A 267 -9.68 14.70 7.01
CA PHE A 267 -8.77 13.87 6.24
C PHE A 267 -8.69 12.46 6.83
N ALA A 268 -8.53 11.47 5.96
CA ALA A 268 -8.45 10.09 6.36
C ALA A 268 -7.31 9.85 7.39
N ASP A 269 -7.53 8.98 8.35
CA ASP A 269 -6.64 8.69 9.50
C ASP A 269 -6.37 9.86 10.47
N CYS A 270 -6.76 11.10 10.17
CA CYS A 270 -6.44 12.27 10.98
C CYS A 270 -7.31 12.34 12.26
N GLY A 271 -8.58 12.66 12.11
CA GLY A 271 -9.48 12.87 13.24
C GLY A 271 -9.16 14.14 14.05
N LYS A 272 -10.07 14.51 14.98
CA LYS A 272 -10.00 15.78 15.71
C LYS A 272 -8.75 15.94 16.59
N ASP A 273 -8.37 14.88 17.32
CA ASP A 273 -7.22 14.96 18.25
C ASP A 273 -5.89 15.17 17.51
N LEU A 274 -5.71 14.49 16.36
CA LEU A 274 -4.50 14.67 15.56
C LEU A 274 -4.50 16.02 14.85
N SER A 275 -5.64 16.46 14.31
CA SER A 275 -5.79 17.79 13.71
C SER A 275 -5.39 18.89 14.69
N HIS A 276 -5.90 18.85 15.93
CA HIS A 276 -5.53 19.81 16.96
C HIS A 276 -4.04 19.80 17.30
N ARG A 277 -3.41 18.62 17.37
CA ARG A 277 -1.95 18.52 17.58
C ARG A 277 -1.14 19.05 16.40
N ILE A 278 -1.62 18.85 15.17
CA ILE A 278 -0.99 19.44 13.97
C ILE A 278 -0.97 20.97 14.11
N ASP A 279 -2.09 21.60 14.44
CA ASP A 279 -2.17 23.05 14.61
C ASP A 279 -1.25 23.55 15.73
N GLN A 280 -1.24 22.89 16.88
CA GLN A 280 -0.41 23.25 18.02
C GLN A 280 1.10 23.21 17.75
N HIS A 281 1.53 22.32 16.84
CA HIS A 281 2.95 22.08 16.59
C HIS A 281 3.42 22.56 15.21
N LEU A 282 2.56 23.20 14.40
CA LEU A 282 2.90 23.60 13.04
C LEU A 282 4.10 24.56 12.98
N GLU A 283 4.28 25.44 13.97
CA GLU A 283 5.43 26.34 14.07
C GLU A 283 6.78 25.62 14.26
N HIS A 284 6.75 24.35 14.71
CA HIS A 284 7.93 23.51 14.93
C HIS A 284 8.20 22.55 13.76
N PHE A 285 7.54 22.76 12.63
CA PHE A 285 7.73 21.92 11.44
C PHE A 285 9.13 22.14 10.82
N LEU A 286 9.91 21.08 10.67
CA LEU A 286 11.22 21.10 9.99
C LEU A 286 11.22 20.20 8.76
N SER A 287 10.71 18.97 8.90
CA SER A 287 10.57 18.01 7.82
C SER A 287 9.37 17.09 8.06
N PHE A 288 8.98 16.32 7.05
CA PHE A 288 7.86 15.37 7.17
C PHE A 288 8.14 14.34 8.29
N SER A 289 9.32 13.73 8.28
CA SER A 289 9.70 12.70 9.25
C SER A 289 9.80 13.27 10.67
N GLN A 290 10.46 14.41 10.84
CA GLN A 290 10.58 15.10 12.12
C GLN A 290 9.20 15.49 12.67
N PHE A 291 8.33 16.02 11.81
CA PHE A 291 6.99 16.43 12.23
C PHE A 291 6.11 15.23 12.60
N ALA A 292 6.21 14.13 11.84
CA ALA A 292 5.52 12.89 12.20
C ALA A 292 5.99 12.35 13.56
N ASP A 293 7.28 12.47 13.88
CA ASP A 293 7.83 12.10 15.20
C ASP A 293 7.32 13.01 16.32
N LEU A 294 7.27 14.32 16.09
CA LEU A 294 6.76 15.31 17.04
C LEU A 294 5.29 15.06 17.40
N LEU A 295 4.49 14.62 16.43
CA LEU A 295 3.07 14.34 16.60
C LEU A 295 2.76 13.00 17.31
N LYS A 296 3.76 12.21 17.70
CA LYS A 296 3.53 10.92 18.39
C LYS A 296 2.78 11.09 19.72
N SER A 297 1.94 10.12 20.02
CA SER A 297 1.26 10.02 21.31
C SER A 297 1.06 8.56 21.70
N LYS A 298 0.68 8.32 22.96
CA LYS A 298 0.41 6.98 23.48
C LYS A 298 -0.66 6.22 22.66
N ASN A 299 -1.60 6.94 22.07
CA ASN A 299 -2.77 6.36 21.37
C ASN A 299 -2.66 6.42 19.84
N THR A 300 -1.59 7.00 19.27
CA THR A 300 -1.45 7.17 17.83
C THR A 300 -0.08 6.70 17.36
N THR A 301 -0.06 5.63 16.59
CA THR A 301 1.18 5.05 16.07
C THR A 301 1.82 5.96 15.01
N TYR A 302 3.16 5.90 14.90
CA TYR A 302 3.93 6.64 13.88
C TYR A 302 3.38 6.42 12.47
N THR A 303 3.12 5.16 12.09
CA THR A 303 2.58 4.82 10.76
C THR A 303 1.21 5.46 10.51
N ARG A 304 0.34 5.56 11.53
CA ARG A 304 -0.94 6.24 11.38
C ARG A 304 -0.75 7.75 11.16
N ILE A 305 0.17 8.37 11.88
CA ILE A 305 0.51 9.79 11.70
C ILE A 305 1.05 10.03 10.29
N CYS A 306 2.00 9.21 9.83
CA CYS A 306 2.53 9.31 8.46
C CYS A 306 1.41 9.18 7.41
N ARG A 307 0.45 8.24 7.59
CA ARG A 307 -0.70 8.13 6.69
C ARG A 307 -1.59 9.36 6.73
N ALA A 308 -1.91 9.88 7.90
CA ALA A 308 -2.73 11.09 8.03
C ALA A 308 -2.07 12.29 7.34
N LEU A 309 -0.78 12.52 7.57
CA LEU A 309 -0.02 13.58 6.90
C LEU A 309 0.03 13.39 5.37
N LEU A 310 0.23 12.14 4.93
CA LEU A 310 0.17 11.80 3.50
C LEU A 310 -1.24 12.02 2.92
N HIS A 311 -2.29 11.65 3.63
CA HIS A 311 -3.67 11.86 3.18
C HIS A 311 -4.02 13.36 3.08
N ILE A 312 -3.52 14.19 4.00
CA ILE A 312 -3.63 15.64 3.90
C ILE A 312 -2.93 16.14 2.65
N LEU A 313 -1.69 15.69 2.41
CA LEU A 313 -0.91 16.06 1.23
C LEU A 313 -1.59 15.64 -0.07
N LEU A 314 -2.12 14.42 -0.14
CA LEU A 314 -2.79 13.86 -1.31
C LEU A 314 -4.27 14.23 -1.42
N ASN A 315 -4.81 15.02 -0.49
CA ASN A 315 -6.23 15.39 -0.44
C ASN A 315 -7.20 14.20 -0.38
N ILE A 316 -6.87 13.18 0.42
CA ILE A 316 -7.72 12.01 0.66
C ILE A 316 -8.57 12.25 1.91
N ARG A 317 -9.89 12.27 1.77
CA ARG A 317 -10.85 12.52 2.85
C ARG A 317 -11.37 11.22 3.45
N GLN A 318 -11.90 11.31 4.68
CA GLN A 318 -12.53 10.16 5.34
C GLN A 318 -13.73 9.63 4.55
N ASP A 319 -14.48 10.51 3.89
CA ASP A 319 -15.63 10.15 3.08
C ASP A 319 -15.29 9.34 1.82
N ASP A 320 -14.05 9.44 1.32
CA ASP A 320 -13.60 8.62 0.19
C ASP A 320 -13.67 7.13 0.50
N TYR A 321 -13.51 6.76 1.78
CA TYR A 321 -13.58 5.36 2.23
C TYR A 321 -15.01 4.81 2.28
N ALA A 322 -16.02 5.67 2.46
CA ALA A 322 -17.43 5.25 2.49
C ALA A 322 -17.86 4.59 1.18
N ALA A 323 -17.24 4.97 0.07
CA ALA A 323 -17.56 4.43 -1.25
C ALA A 323 -16.93 3.06 -1.55
N LEU A 324 -16.06 2.52 -0.69
CA LEU A 324 -15.26 1.32 -0.97
C LEU A 324 -16.11 0.14 -1.48
N TRP A 325 -17.20 -0.17 -0.78
CA TRP A 325 -18.08 -1.29 -1.13
C TRP A 325 -19.30 -0.88 -1.97
N GLN A 326 -19.28 0.33 -2.50
CA GLN A 326 -20.25 0.81 -3.48
C GLN A 326 -19.74 0.52 -4.91
N PRO A 327 -20.60 0.57 -5.92
CA PRO A 327 -20.18 0.38 -7.32
C PRO A 327 -19.00 1.27 -7.72
N ASP A 328 -18.94 2.49 -7.18
CA ASP A 328 -17.89 3.48 -7.45
C ASP A 328 -16.59 3.28 -6.62
N GLY A 329 -16.49 2.23 -5.82
CA GLY A 329 -15.31 1.94 -4.98
C GLY A 329 -14.02 1.78 -5.81
N ILE A 330 -14.08 0.92 -6.83
CA ILE A 330 -13.06 0.77 -7.88
C ILE A 330 -13.77 0.99 -9.23
N PRO A 331 -13.84 2.22 -9.74
CA PRO A 331 -14.68 2.53 -10.89
C PRO A 331 -14.00 2.28 -12.26
N TYR A 332 -12.75 1.88 -12.28
CA TYR A 332 -11.98 1.52 -13.46
C TYR A 332 -10.82 0.59 -13.11
N LEU A 333 -10.31 -0.09 -14.12
CA LEU A 333 -9.05 -0.85 -14.07
C LEU A 333 -8.00 -0.11 -14.89
N ARG A 334 -6.88 0.27 -14.31
CA ARG A 334 -5.77 0.89 -15.03
C ARG A 334 -4.63 -0.09 -15.20
N VAL A 335 -4.22 -0.33 -16.44
CA VAL A 335 -3.09 -1.17 -16.80
C VAL A 335 -1.82 -0.33 -16.77
N LEU A 336 -0.83 -0.73 -15.97
CA LEU A 336 0.51 -0.13 -15.94
C LEU A 336 1.47 -0.85 -16.89
N GLY A 337 1.29 -2.15 -17.09
CA GLY A 337 2.12 -2.93 -17.99
C GLY A 337 1.68 -4.38 -18.11
N PHE A 338 2.17 -5.06 -19.13
CA PHE A 338 1.92 -6.48 -19.35
C PHE A 338 3.05 -7.12 -20.18
N ARG A 339 3.14 -8.45 -20.12
CA ARG A 339 4.04 -9.23 -20.99
C ARG A 339 3.40 -9.40 -22.36
N ARG A 340 4.19 -9.34 -23.43
CA ARG A 340 3.69 -9.43 -24.81
C ARG A 340 3.01 -10.75 -25.10
N ASP A 341 3.52 -11.85 -24.55
CA ASP A 341 2.95 -13.20 -24.66
C ASP A 341 1.66 -13.40 -23.87
N SER A 342 1.33 -12.47 -22.97
CA SER A 342 0.13 -12.50 -22.11
C SER A 342 -1.00 -11.56 -22.58
N SER A 343 -0.96 -11.12 -23.85
CA SER A 343 -1.99 -10.25 -24.43
C SER A 343 -3.40 -10.86 -24.42
N VAL A 344 -3.50 -12.19 -24.41
CA VAL A 344 -4.77 -12.94 -24.28
C VAL A 344 -5.47 -12.60 -22.95
N LEU A 345 -4.72 -12.44 -21.86
CA LEU A 345 -5.27 -12.05 -20.55
C LEU A 345 -5.93 -10.66 -20.63
N LEU A 346 -5.28 -9.70 -21.28
CA LEU A 346 -5.84 -8.37 -21.47
C LEU A 346 -7.15 -8.38 -22.26
N SER A 347 -7.23 -9.24 -23.28
CA SER A 347 -8.44 -9.43 -24.09
C SER A 347 -9.55 -10.08 -23.27
N ALA A 348 -9.23 -11.04 -22.42
CA ALA A 348 -10.19 -11.67 -21.51
C ALA A 348 -10.75 -10.64 -20.50
N ILE A 349 -9.87 -9.86 -19.85
CA ILE A 349 -10.30 -8.80 -18.92
C ILE A 349 -11.19 -7.77 -19.65
N LYS A 350 -10.82 -7.36 -20.86
CA LYS A 350 -11.63 -6.40 -21.64
C LYS A 350 -13.05 -6.91 -21.90
N LYS A 351 -13.23 -8.22 -21.98
CA LYS A 351 -14.53 -8.86 -22.21
C LYS A 351 -15.34 -9.05 -20.94
N GLU A 352 -14.68 -9.47 -19.85
CA GLU A 352 -15.34 -9.94 -18.62
C GLU A 352 -15.35 -8.88 -17.48
N ALA A 353 -14.54 -7.83 -17.58
CA ALA A 353 -14.46 -6.82 -16.53
C ALA A 353 -15.79 -6.09 -16.33
N SER A 354 -16.17 -5.90 -15.07
CA SER A 354 -17.39 -5.19 -14.67
C SER A 354 -17.25 -3.66 -14.70
N VAL A 355 -16.05 -3.13 -14.97
CA VAL A 355 -15.72 -1.70 -15.04
C VAL A 355 -14.77 -1.42 -16.22
N PRO A 356 -14.72 -0.17 -16.73
CA PRO A 356 -13.86 0.17 -17.86
C PRO A 356 -12.38 -0.13 -17.61
N LEU A 357 -11.71 -0.64 -18.65
CA LEU A 357 -10.27 -0.90 -18.67
C LEU A 357 -9.54 0.27 -19.35
N ILE A 358 -8.62 0.92 -18.64
CA ILE A 358 -7.82 2.04 -19.11
C ILE A 358 -6.40 1.56 -19.41
N THR A 359 -6.03 1.53 -20.67
CA THR A 359 -4.67 1.21 -21.11
C THR A 359 -3.87 2.46 -21.49
N LYS A 360 -4.55 3.56 -21.82
CA LYS A 360 -3.93 4.82 -22.18
C LYS A 360 -4.61 5.96 -21.43
N VAL A 361 -3.80 6.74 -20.72
CA VAL A 361 -4.29 7.84 -19.84
C VAL A 361 -5.09 8.88 -20.64
N ALA A 362 -4.63 9.21 -21.85
CA ALA A 362 -5.29 10.21 -22.70
C ALA A 362 -6.72 9.83 -23.11
N ASP A 363 -7.05 8.52 -23.15
CA ASP A 363 -8.36 8.05 -23.55
C ASP A 363 -9.37 8.06 -22.37
N ALA A 364 -8.90 8.25 -21.17
CA ALA A 364 -9.72 8.17 -19.96
C ALA A 364 -10.90 9.16 -19.97
N SER A 365 -10.72 10.36 -20.52
CA SER A 365 -11.77 11.38 -20.61
C SER A 365 -12.94 10.99 -21.52
N SER A 366 -12.72 10.13 -22.50
CA SER A 366 -13.76 9.60 -23.39
C SER A 366 -14.44 8.34 -22.84
N ILE A 367 -13.80 7.67 -21.86
CA ILE A 367 -14.27 6.39 -21.31
C ILE A 367 -14.94 6.57 -19.95
N LEU A 368 -14.37 7.43 -19.10
CA LEU A 368 -14.79 7.64 -17.72
C LEU A 368 -15.60 8.93 -17.57
N HIS A 369 -16.67 8.88 -16.78
CA HIS A 369 -17.54 10.02 -16.53
C HIS A 369 -17.81 10.19 -15.02
N GLY A 370 -18.26 11.39 -14.63
CA GLY A 370 -18.71 11.67 -13.26
C GLY A 370 -17.65 11.38 -12.20
N ILE A 371 -18.02 10.58 -11.20
CA ILE A 371 -17.13 10.25 -10.07
C ILE A 371 -15.92 9.38 -10.51
N ALA A 372 -16.11 8.48 -11.47
CA ALA A 372 -15.05 7.65 -12.00
C ALA A 372 -13.92 8.48 -12.62
N TYR A 373 -14.27 9.48 -13.42
CA TYR A 373 -13.29 10.40 -14.02
C TYR A 373 -12.60 11.28 -12.97
N LYS A 374 -13.36 11.78 -11.97
CA LYS A 374 -12.78 12.57 -10.86
C LYS A 374 -11.74 11.76 -10.07
N ARG A 375 -12.03 10.48 -9.76
CA ARG A 375 -11.08 9.60 -9.07
C ARG A 375 -9.86 9.30 -9.91
N PHE A 376 -10.05 9.08 -11.21
CA PHE A 376 -8.93 8.91 -12.13
C PHE A 376 -8.01 10.15 -12.18
N LEU A 377 -8.58 11.34 -12.26
CA LEU A 377 -7.80 12.59 -12.21
C LEU A 377 -7.08 12.77 -10.87
N HIS A 378 -7.68 12.33 -9.77
CA HIS A 378 -7.03 12.34 -8.47
C HIS A 378 -5.81 11.40 -8.44
N ASP A 379 -5.92 10.18 -9.00
CA ASP A 379 -4.79 9.26 -9.13
C ASP A 379 -3.67 9.83 -10.02
N VAL A 380 -4.03 10.51 -11.12
CA VAL A 380 -3.07 11.23 -11.97
C VAL A 380 -2.38 12.35 -11.18
N ALA A 381 -3.12 13.13 -10.40
CA ALA A 381 -2.55 14.21 -9.59
C ALA A 381 -1.58 13.68 -8.52
N CYS A 382 -1.91 12.56 -7.87
CA CYS A 382 -1.00 11.90 -6.93
C CYS A 382 0.31 11.45 -7.62
N ALA A 383 0.21 10.84 -8.79
CA ALA A 383 1.37 10.43 -9.56
C ALA A 383 2.21 11.63 -10.05
N ASP A 384 1.54 12.71 -10.49
CA ASP A 384 2.23 13.93 -10.91
C ASP A 384 2.94 14.63 -9.75
N LEU A 385 2.42 14.57 -8.52
CA LEU A 385 3.12 15.08 -7.35
C LEU A 385 4.44 14.31 -7.13
N TYR A 386 4.41 12.97 -7.18
CA TYR A 386 5.61 12.15 -7.07
C TYR A 386 6.62 12.48 -8.18
N ARG A 387 6.18 12.47 -9.45
CA ARG A 387 6.99 12.78 -10.62
C ARG A 387 7.61 14.17 -10.54
N THR A 388 6.81 15.18 -10.15
CA THR A 388 7.29 16.56 -10.04
C THR A 388 8.37 16.69 -8.98
N THR A 389 8.19 16.04 -7.82
CA THR A 389 9.21 16.00 -6.77
C THR A 389 10.50 15.34 -7.28
N SER A 390 10.40 14.21 -8.00
CA SER A 390 11.57 13.59 -8.65
C SER A 390 12.22 14.51 -9.67
N SER A 391 11.44 15.20 -10.52
CA SER A 391 11.95 16.15 -11.52
C SER A 391 12.69 17.31 -10.88
N MET A 392 12.17 17.83 -9.77
CA MET A 392 12.83 18.91 -9.00
C MET A 392 14.14 18.44 -8.39
N GLN A 393 14.19 17.20 -7.88
CA GLN A 393 15.40 16.62 -7.29
C GLN A 393 16.52 16.48 -8.32
N ILE A 394 16.23 16.02 -9.53
CA ILE A 394 17.23 15.84 -10.59
C ILE A 394 17.39 17.04 -11.52
N GLN A 395 16.62 18.10 -11.31
CA GLN A 395 16.59 19.31 -12.15
C GLN A 395 16.33 19.00 -13.63
N THR A 396 15.50 17.98 -13.91
CA THR A 396 15.17 17.54 -15.26
C THR A 396 13.71 17.15 -15.33
N GLU A 397 12.98 17.60 -16.36
CA GLU A 397 11.58 17.26 -16.54
C GLU A 397 11.43 15.78 -16.88
N LEU A 398 10.70 15.05 -16.04
CA LEU A 398 10.27 13.68 -16.30
C LEU A 398 8.89 13.67 -17.01
N PRO A 399 8.61 12.68 -17.87
CA PRO A 399 7.35 12.60 -18.58
C PRO A 399 6.17 12.44 -17.60
N ASN A 400 5.10 13.22 -17.83
CA ASN A 400 3.88 13.14 -17.04
C ASN A 400 3.06 11.89 -17.40
N GLU A 401 1.98 11.62 -16.63
CA GLU A 401 1.13 10.44 -16.79
C GLU A 401 0.54 10.29 -18.20
N TYR A 402 0.28 11.39 -18.92
CA TYR A 402 -0.26 11.35 -20.29
C TYR A 402 0.79 10.97 -21.34
N ARG A 403 2.06 11.13 -21.03
CA ARG A 403 3.21 10.79 -21.90
C ARG A 403 3.88 9.47 -21.53
N GLN A 404 3.50 8.88 -20.41
CA GLN A 404 4.04 7.59 -19.97
C GLN A 404 3.44 6.43 -20.78
N PRO A 405 4.25 5.67 -21.51
CA PRO A 405 3.77 4.47 -22.19
C PRO A 405 3.52 3.35 -21.19
N ILE A 406 2.63 2.42 -21.54
CA ILE A 406 2.50 1.14 -20.86
C ILE A 406 3.83 0.40 -20.88
N VAL A 407 4.21 -0.22 -19.76
CA VAL A 407 5.41 -1.05 -19.68
C VAL A 407 5.16 -2.39 -20.41
N LEU A 408 5.90 -2.63 -21.45
CA LEU A 408 5.89 -3.91 -22.20
C LEU A 408 7.21 -4.67 -21.96
N VAL A 409 7.08 -5.97 -21.67
CA VAL A 409 8.22 -6.87 -21.47
C VAL A 409 8.07 -8.10 -22.37
#